data_bc3de5e4cfaa1b6451e905f62d72f6da
#
_entry.id   bc3de5e4cfaa1b6451e905f62d72f6da
#
_cell.length_a   1.000
_cell.length_b   1.000
_cell.length_c   1.000
_cell.angle_alpha   90.00
_cell.angle_beta   90.00
_cell.angle_gamma   90.00
#
_symmetry.space_group_name_H-M   'P 1'
#
loop_
_entity.id
_entity.type
_entity.pdbx_description
1 polymer ?
#
loop_
_entity_poly.entity_id
_entity_poly.type
_entity_poly.pdbx_seq_one_letter_code
_entity_poly.pdbx_strand_id
1 'polypeptide(L)'
;MKIYKKLFAYVQDKKYLGVLAIIFSAISAALTVYGYYLIYKFLDKLIINSNLSGAESIALKSVITLTSGAIFYFVSGMFSHILGFRLETNLRKRGIDGLEKASFRFFDLNPSGQIRKIIDDNAAQTHQVVAHMIPDSSQAIITPVLVLALGFIVSIRVGIILLALTIIGGLILGAMMGEQEFMKIYQESLSKLSAETVEYVRGMQVVKIFKANVESFKSFYKAIKDYSKYAYDYSLSCKRPYVLYQWLFFGLIAILIIPIVYFMTSLASAKVILLELIMILFLSGVLFVSFMRMVWYSMYISQGNYAVDTLEALYEDMQKDKLVHGNVNNFKNYNIEFENVSFAYNDKAVIENLSFNLEEGKSYALVGSSGSGKSTVAKLISGFYNVNKGSIKIGGIAISEYSDEALIKAISFVFQDSKLFKKSIYDNVAFANKDATKDDVMRALKLAGCDLILDKFPERENTIIGSKGVYLSGGEKQRIAIARAILKDSKIIIMDEASASIDPDNEFELQKAFKNLMKDKTVIMIAHRLSTIKDLDEIIVMDSGKIIERGSDKELMSKDTRYKSLQEMFNSANEWRVSNERVL
;
A
#
# COMPACT_ATOMS: atom_id res chain seq x y z
N MET A 1 -14.24 17.55 10.98
CA MET A 1 -15.34 17.41 9.99
C MET A 1 -14.88 17.16 8.56
N LYS A 2 -13.76 17.71 8.08
CA LYS A 2 -13.28 17.50 6.70
C LYS A 2 -12.99 16.02 6.38
N ILE A 3 -12.35 15.26 7.31
CA ILE A 3 -12.01 13.85 7.10
C ILE A 3 -13.25 12.97 6.87
N TYR A 4 -14.31 13.13 7.67
CA TYR A 4 -15.53 12.31 7.51
C TYR A 4 -16.21 12.58 6.17
N LYS A 5 -16.12 13.81 5.62
CA LYS A 5 -16.62 14.10 4.27
C LYS A 5 -15.85 13.31 3.21
N LYS A 6 -14.51 13.23 3.33
CA LYS A 6 -13.67 12.40 2.45
C LYS A 6 -13.98 10.91 2.59
N LEU A 7 -13.99 10.40 3.82
CA LEU A 7 -14.21 8.97 4.09
C LEU A 7 -15.61 8.52 3.65
N PHE A 8 -16.64 9.31 3.93
CA PHE A 8 -18.02 8.96 3.56
C PHE A 8 -18.28 9.05 2.05
N ALA A 9 -17.40 9.67 1.26
CA ALA A 9 -17.46 9.58 -0.19
C ALA A 9 -17.24 8.13 -0.70
N TYR A 10 -16.51 7.31 0.05
CA TYR A 10 -16.23 5.91 -0.28
C TYR A 10 -17.30 4.91 0.20
N VAL A 11 -18.28 5.34 1.03
CA VAL A 11 -19.34 4.49 1.61
C VAL A 11 -20.70 5.17 1.54
N GLN A 12 -21.05 5.74 0.38
CA GLN A 12 -22.26 6.56 0.22
C GLN A 12 -23.55 5.80 0.56
N ASP A 13 -23.62 4.52 0.22
CA ASP A 13 -24.75 3.62 0.44
C ASP A 13 -25.00 3.28 1.91
N LYS A 14 -24.00 3.43 2.80
CA LYS A 14 -24.04 3.01 4.22
C LYS A 14 -23.86 4.15 5.22
N LYS A 15 -23.95 5.42 4.81
CA LYS A 15 -23.81 6.59 5.69
C LYS A 15 -24.79 6.58 6.87
N TYR A 16 -25.97 6.01 6.71
CA TYR A 16 -26.99 5.91 7.76
C TYR A 16 -26.51 5.14 8.99
N LEU A 17 -25.56 4.17 8.82
CA LEU A 17 -24.97 3.44 9.95
C LEU A 17 -24.18 4.37 10.88
N GLY A 18 -23.49 5.37 10.34
CA GLY A 18 -22.80 6.39 11.14
C GLY A 18 -23.78 7.24 11.96
N VAL A 19 -24.93 7.59 11.37
CA VAL A 19 -25.98 8.33 12.07
C VAL A 19 -26.58 7.47 13.18
N LEU A 20 -26.88 6.20 12.92
CA LEU A 20 -27.36 5.26 13.94
C LEU A 20 -26.34 5.13 15.08
N ALA A 21 -25.06 4.98 14.77
CA ALA A 21 -24.00 4.91 15.78
C ALA A 21 -24.01 6.14 16.70
N ILE A 22 -24.15 7.36 16.14
CA ILE A 22 -24.24 8.61 16.92
C ILE A 22 -25.48 8.59 17.82
N ILE A 23 -26.66 8.21 17.30
CA ILE A 23 -27.91 8.20 18.06
C ILE A 23 -27.81 7.20 19.24
N PHE A 24 -27.36 5.98 18.98
CA PHE A 24 -27.23 4.97 20.03
C PHE A 24 -26.18 5.36 21.08
N SER A 25 -25.09 6.00 20.68
CA SER A 25 -24.07 6.54 21.58
C SER A 25 -24.64 7.68 22.44
N ALA A 26 -25.46 8.57 21.88
CA ALA A 26 -26.12 9.64 22.61
C ALA A 26 -27.11 9.10 23.65
N ILE A 27 -27.93 8.09 23.29
CA ILE A 27 -28.83 7.40 24.21
C ILE A 27 -28.02 6.74 25.36
N SER A 28 -26.91 6.08 25.03
CA SER A 28 -26.00 5.49 26.02
C SER A 28 -25.49 6.54 27.01
N ALA A 29 -25.04 7.71 26.53
CA ALA A 29 -24.59 8.80 27.39
C ALA A 29 -25.71 9.29 28.35
N ALA A 30 -26.92 9.46 27.84
CA ALA A 30 -28.07 9.87 28.62
C ALA A 30 -28.44 8.85 29.70
N LEU A 31 -28.48 7.56 29.34
CA LEU A 31 -28.74 6.46 30.30
C LEU A 31 -27.65 6.36 31.37
N THR A 32 -26.39 6.53 30.98
CA THR A 32 -25.27 6.51 31.95
C THR A 32 -25.41 7.64 32.95
N VAL A 33 -25.66 8.87 32.53
CA VAL A 33 -25.83 10.01 33.45
C VAL A 33 -27.10 9.87 34.27
N TYR A 34 -28.20 9.36 33.70
CA TYR A 34 -29.41 9.05 34.46
C TYR A 34 -29.17 7.95 35.54
N GLY A 35 -28.35 6.97 35.24
CA GLY A 35 -27.90 5.98 36.23
C GLY A 35 -27.18 6.62 37.42
N TYR A 36 -26.30 7.60 37.20
CA TYR A 36 -25.67 8.40 38.25
C TYR A 36 -26.68 9.27 39.02
N TYR A 37 -27.71 9.80 38.38
CA TYR A 37 -28.79 10.46 39.06
C TYR A 37 -29.56 9.53 40.00
N LEU A 38 -29.79 8.27 39.62
CA LEU A 38 -30.40 7.26 40.47
C LEU A 38 -29.47 6.89 41.63
N ILE A 39 -28.15 6.82 41.44
CA ILE A 39 -27.17 6.66 42.51
C ILE A 39 -27.25 7.83 43.49
N TYR A 40 -27.33 9.06 43.01
CA TYR A 40 -27.55 10.23 43.86
C TYR A 40 -28.82 10.08 44.72
N LYS A 41 -29.95 9.72 44.12
CA LYS A 41 -31.23 9.48 44.84
C LYS A 41 -31.14 8.37 45.86
N PHE A 42 -30.41 7.31 45.55
CA PHE A 42 -30.13 6.20 46.48
C PHE A 42 -29.32 6.68 47.70
N LEU A 43 -28.23 7.41 47.45
CA LEU A 43 -27.36 7.94 48.50
C LEU A 43 -28.05 9.03 49.33
N ASP A 44 -28.85 9.90 48.75
CA ASP A 44 -29.65 10.89 49.45
C ASP A 44 -30.62 10.23 50.44
N LYS A 45 -31.31 9.19 50.00
CA LYS A 45 -32.23 8.43 50.83
C LYS A 45 -31.52 7.72 51.98
N LEU A 46 -30.31 7.16 51.72
CA LEU A 46 -29.52 6.42 52.70
C LEU A 46 -28.85 7.37 53.72
N ILE A 47 -28.15 8.41 53.23
CA ILE A 47 -27.29 9.27 54.06
C ILE A 47 -28.08 10.37 54.74
N ILE A 48 -28.91 11.12 53.96
CA ILE A 48 -29.64 12.25 54.49
C ILE A 48 -30.87 11.82 55.26
N ASN A 49 -31.72 11.02 54.60
CA ASN A 49 -33.03 10.66 55.18
C ASN A 49 -32.97 9.45 56.12
N SER A 50 -31.85 8.73 56.15
CA SER A 50 -31.63 7.53 56.96
C SER A 50 -32.79 6.51 56.86
N ASN A 51 -33.42 6.41 55.67
CA ASN A 51 -34.59 5.60 55.36
C ASN A 51 -34.28 4.55 54.31
N LEU A 52 -34.31 3.26 54.70
CA LEU A 52 -34.03 2.15 53.82
C LEU A 52 -35.23 1.67 52.99
N SER A 53 -36.46 2.12 53.33
CA SER A 53 -37.67 1.68 52.62
C SER A 53 -37.62 2.10 51.13
N GLY A 54 -37.64 1.10 50.23
CA GLY A 54 -37.58 1.30 48.79
C GLY A 54 -36.20 1.71 48.21
N ALA A 55 -35.14 1.70 49.05
CA ALA A 55 -33.77 1.95 48.54
C ALA A 55 -33.31 0.85 47.57
N GLU A 56 -33.69 -0.41 47.82
CA GLU A 56 -33.41 -1.57 46.96
C GLU A 56 -33.95 -1.37 45.53
N SER A 57 -35.18 -0.83 45.40
CA SER A 57 -35.78 -0.54 44.10
C SER A 57 -35.01 0.51 43.32
N ILE A 58 -34.48 1.55 44.00
CA ILE A 58 -33.67 2.59 43.36
C ILE A 58 -32.31 2.03 42.93
N ALA A 59 -31.69 1.22 43.80
CA ALA A 59 -30.43 0.55 43.47
C ALA A 59 -30.57 -0.38 42.25
N LEU A 60 -31.64 -1.22 42.24
CA LEU A 60 -31.91 -2.10 41.10
C LEU A 60 -32.14 -1.31 39.80
N LYS A 61 -32.93 -0.22 39.84
CA LYS A 61 -33.15 0.67 38.69
C LYS A 61 -31.85 1.29 38.21
N SER A 62 -30.95 1.69 39.11
CA SER A 62 -29.64 2.23 38.77
C SER A 62 -28.79 1.20 37.97
N VAL A 63 -28.73 -0.04 38.48
CA VAL A 63 -27.99 -1.13 37.80
C VAL A 63 -28.57 -1.41 36.41
N ILE A 64 -29.91 -1.55 36.31
CA ILE A 64 -30.58 -1.79 35.02
C ILE A 64 -30.27 -0.66 34.04
N THR A 65 -30.33 0.59 34.48
CA THR A 65 -30.10 1.77 33.64
C THR A 65 -28.66 1.83 33.14
N LEU A 66 -27.69 1.64 34.02
CA LEU A 66 -26.28 1.62 33.66
C LEU A 66 -25.94 0.47 32.67
N THR A 67 -26.50 -0.73 32.96
CA THR A 67 -26.35 -1.89 32.06
C THR A 67 -26.98 -1.61 30.68
N SER A 68 -28.17 -1.01 30.66
CA SER A 68 -28.79 -0.61 29.40
C SER A 68 -27.94 0.41 28.64
N GLY A 69 -27.37 1.41 29.35
CA GLY A 69 -26.42 2.35 28.78
C GLY A 69 -25.22 1.65 28.09
N ALA A 70 -24.64 0.65 28.76
CA ALA A 70 -23.55 -0.13 28.19
C ALA A 70 -23.97 -0.94 26.94
N ILE A 71 -25.19 -1.54 26.96
CA ILE A 71 -25.74 -2.24 25.80
C ILE A 71 -25.92 -1.29 24.61
N PHE A 72 -26.48 -0.10 24.82
CA PHE A 72 -26.65 0.89 23.77
C PHE A 72 -25.31 1.37 23.19
N TYR A 73 -24.27 1.50 24.02
CA TYR A 73 -22.91 1.80 23.54
C TYR A 73 -22.35 0.68 22.69
N PHE A 74 -22.53 -0.57 23.11
CA PHE A 74 -22.11 -1.75 22.33
C PHE A 74 -22.80 -1.78 20.96
N VAL A 75 -24.12 -1.55 20.91
CA VAL A 75 -24.88 -1.48 19.65
C VAL A 75 -24.37 -0.34 18.74
N SER A 76 -24.08 0.83 19.32
CA SER A 76 -23.44 1.94 18.62
C SER A 76 -22.11 1.50 17.99
N GLY A 77 -21.28 0.80 18.75
CA GLY A 77 -20.03 0.20 18.27
C GLY A 77 -20.25 -0.78 17.12
N MET A 78 -21.25 -1.64 17.18
CA MET A 78 -21.58 -2.56 16.08
C MET A 78 -21.85 -1.81 14.77
N PHE A 79 -22.68 -0.78 14.79
CA PHE A 79 -22.97 0.02 13.57
C PHE A 79 -21.74 0.70 13.03
N SER A 80 -20.90 1.29 13.87
CA SER A 80 -19.69 1.97 13.46
C SER A 80 -18.62 1.00 12.92
N HIS A 81 -18.49 -0.20 13.49
CA HIS A 81 -17.59 -1.24 12.99
C HIS A 81 -18.02 -1.77 11.63
N ILE A 82 -19.33 -2.04 11.42
CA ILE A 82 -19.85 -2.46 10.11
C ILE A 82 -19.53 -1.39 9.04
N LEU A 83 -19.71 -0.12 9.37
CA LEU A 83 -19.37 0.99 8.49
C LEU A 83 -17.86 1.06 8.23
N GLY A 84 -17.04 0.89 9.27
CA GLY A 84 -15.58 0.91 9.18
C GLY A 84 -15.02 -0.21 8.30
N PHE A 85 -15.51 -1.44 8.45
CA PHE A 85 -15.11 -2.58 7.60
C PHE A 85 -15.51 -2.38 6.14
N ARG A 86 -16.68 -1.80 5.91
CA ARG A 86 -17.13 -1.50 4.54
C ARG A 86 -16.26 -0.43 3.88
N LEU A 87 -15.91 0.62 4.63
CA LEU A 87 -14.98 1.66 4.19
C LEU A 87 -13.62 1.06 3.82
N GLU A 88 -13.02 0.30 4.72
CA GLU A 88 -11.74 -0.36 4.54
C GLU A 88 -11.71 -1.24 3.30
N THR A 89 -12.76 -2.06 3.10
CA THR A 89 -12.92 -2.91 1.92
C THR A 89 -13.00 -2.09 0.63
N ASN A 90 -13.78 -1.01 0.63
CA ASN A 90 -13.95 -0.17 -0.55
C ASN A 90 -12.66 0.60 -0.91
N LEU A 91 -11.89 1.04 0.09
CA LEU A 91 -10.59 1.68 -0.15
C LEU A 91 -9.59 0.69 -0.75
N ARG A 92 -9.50 -0.54 -0.19
CA ARG A 92 -8.65 -1.60 -0.77
C ARG A 92 -9.06 -1.94 -2.19
N LYS A 93 -10.37 -2.11 -2.43
CA LYS A 93 -10.90 -2.38 -3.76
C LYS A 93 -10.50 -1.28 -4.75
N ARG A 94 -10.67 -0.01 -4.37
CA ARG A 94 -10.26 1.12 -5.23
C ARG A 94 -8.76 1.11 -5.53
N GLY A 95 -7.93 0.72 -4.54
CA GLY A 95 -6.50 0.52 -4.76
C GLY A 95 -6.21 -0.57 -5.78
N ILE A 96 -6.85 -1.73 -5.66
CA ILE A 96 -6.68 -2.85 -6.60
C ILE A 96 -7.18 -2.48 -8.00
N ASP A 97 -8.38 -1.89 -8.11
CA ASP A 97 -8.94 -1.42 -9.39
C ASP A 97 -8.05 -0.34 -10.03
N GLY A 98 -7.36 0.47 -9.18
CA GLY A 98 -6.38 1.46 -9.63
C GLY A 98 -5.12 0.81 -10.20
N LEU A 99 -4.61 -0.24 -9.55
CA LEU A 99 -3.43 -0.99 -10.02
C LEU A 99 -3.66 -1.65 -11.38
N GLU A 100 -4.86 -2.18 -11.63
CA GLU A 100 -5.21 -2.78 -12.91
C GLU A 100 -5.10 -1.78 -14.07
N LYS A 101 -5.35 -0.50 -13.80
CA LYS A 101 -5.37 0.59 -14.78
C LYS A 101 -4.12 1.47 -14.76
N ALA A 102 -3.18 1.20 -13.84
CA ALA A 102 -1.97 1.99 -13.70
C ALA A 102 -1.00 1.74 -14.85
N SER A 103 -0.26 2.79 -15.24
CA SER A 103 0.78 2.68 -16.27
C SER A 103 1.96 1.82 -15.80
N PHE A 104 2.73 1.27 -16.74
CA PHE A 104 3.98 0.56 -16.42
C PHE A 104 4.96 1.44 -15.64
N ARG A 105 5.00 2.75 -15.92
CA ARG A 105 5.85 3.71 -15.20
C ARG A 105 5.54 3.73 -13.71
N PHE A 106 4.28 3.62 -13.33
CA PHE A 106 3.90 3.55 -11.92
C PHE A 106 4.60 2.38 -11.21
N PHE A 107 4.63 1.19 -11.83
CA PHE A 107 5.28 0.00 -11.26
C PHE A 107 6.81 0.06 -11.28
N ASP A 108 7.42 0.76 -12.23
CA ASP A 108 8.86 0.98 -12.26
C ASP A 108 9.31 1.92 -11.11
N LEU A 109 8.47 2.89 -10.73
CA LEU A 109 8.77 3.85 -9.67
C LEU A 109 8.37 3.38 -8.27
N ASN A 110 7.38 2.50 -8.17
CA ASN A 110 6.77 2.08 -6.91
C ASN A 110 6.97 0.57 -6.66
N PRO A 111 7.82 0.16 -5.72
CA PRO A 111 8.00 -1.25 -5.38
C PRO A 111 6.70 -1.89 -4.86
N SER A 112 6.38 -3.10 -5.32
CA SER A 112 5.12 -3.81 -5.00
C SER A 112 4.86 -3.97 -3.50
N GLY A 113 5.92 -4.18 -2.70
CA GLY A 113 5.82 -4.26 -1.24
C GLY A 113 5.40 -2.95 -0.59
N GLN A 114 5.86 -1.80 -1.14
CA GLN A 114 5.47 -0.47 -0.67
C GLN A 114 4.03 -0.15 -1.04
N ILE A 115 3.62 -0.44 -2.27
CA ILE A 115 2.23 -0.27 -2.74
C ILE A 115 1.27 -1.02 -1.83
N ARG A 116 1.53 -2.32 -1.59
CA ARG A 116 0.72 -3.15 -0.71
C ARG A 116 0.63 -2.56 0.69
N LYS A 117 1.76 -2.15 1.27
CA LYS A 117 1.80 -1.55 2.60
C LYS A 117 0.96 -0.28 2.67
N ILE A 118 1.09 0.62 1.68
CA ILE A 118 0.31 1.86 1.65
C ILE A 118 -1.19 1.55 1.60
N ILE A 119 -1.63 0.63 0.74
CA ILE A 119 -3.06 0.29 0.61
C ILE A 119 -3.57 -0.39 1.87
N ASP A 120 -2.89 -1.43 2.39
CA ASP A 120 -3.39 -2.22 3.51
C ASP A 120 -3.34 -1.45 4.83
N ASP A 121 -2.21 -0.84 5.17
CA ASP A 121 -2.02 -0.18 6.47
C ASP A 121 -2.88 1.08 6.59
N ASN A 122 -2.94 1.91 5.54
CA ASN A 122 -3.73 3.13 5.59
C ASN A 122 -5.24 2.86 5.51
N ALA A 123 -5.69 1.85 4.77
CA ALA A 123 -7.09 1.44 4.80
C ALA A 123 -7.49 0.97 6.21
N ALA A 124 -6.66 0.20 6.90
CA ALA A 124 -6.90 -0.24 8.27
C ALA A 124 -6.93 0.94 9.27
N GLN A 125 -6.07 1.96 9.09
CA GLN A 125 -6.11 3.17 9.93
C GLN A 125 -7.41 3.96 9.76
N THR A 126 -7.96 4.05 8.53
CA THR A 126 -9.26 4.71 8.31
C THR A 126 -10.42 3.98 8.99
N HIS A 127 -10.34 2.63 9.08
CA HIS A 127 -11.30 1.83 9.84
C HIS A 127 -11.35 2.28 11.31
N GLN A 128 -10.19 2.45 11.97
CA GLN A 128 -10.12 2.87 13.37
C GLN A 128 -10.81 4.23 13.60
N VAL A 129 -10.62 5.17 12.68
CA VAL A 129 -11.27 6.50 12.75
C VAL A 129 -12.79 6.40 12.69
N VAL A 130 -13.35 5.54 11.85
CA VAL A 130 -14.80 5.39 11.71
C VAL A 130 -15.37 4.52 12.82
N ALA A 131 -14.75 3.38 13.10
CA ALA A 131 -15.27 2.37 14.02
C ALA A 131 -15.28 2.85 15.49
N HIS A 132 -14.22 3.53 15.91
CA HIS A 132 -14.07 3.94 17.31
C HIS A 132 -14.42 5.42 17.52
N MET A 133 -14.01 6.31 16.61
CA MET A 133 -14.14 7.75 16.86
C MET A 133 -15.57 8.29 16.68
N ILE A 134 -16.44 7.63 15.92
CA ILE A 134 -17.84 8.07 15.79
C ILE A 134 -18.60 7.90 17.12
N PRO A 135 -18.63 6.72 17.77
CA PRO A 135 -19.25 6.56 19.07
C PRO A 135 -18.61 7.44 20.17
N ASP A 136 -17.26 7.43 20.21
CA ASP A 136 -16.50 8.13 21.25
C ASP A 136 -16.64 9.64 21.17
N SER A 137 -16.64 10.24 19.96
CA SER A 137 -16.86 11.69 19.80
C SER A 137 -18.25 12.13 20.26
N SER A 138 -19.27 11.32 19.99
CA SER A 138 -20.62 11.59 20.46
C SER A 138 -20.67 11.62 22.00
N GLN A 139 -20.12 10.62 22.67
CA GLN A 139 -20.05 10.60 24.13
C GLN A 139 -19.15 11.70 24.71
N ALA A 140 -18.01 11.96 24.08
CA ALA A 140 -17.08 12.99 24.54
C ALA A 140 -17.72 14.41 24.58
N ILE A 141 -18.70 14.68 23.72
CA ILE A 141 -19.42 15.96 23.67
C ILE A 141 -20.65 15.93 24.60
N ILE A 142 -21.48 14.89 24.51
CA ILE A 142 -22.78 14.84 25.19
C ILE A 142 -22.62 14.60 26.68
N THR A 143 -21.72 13.69 27.09
CA THR A 143 -21.56 13.30 28.50
C THR A 143 -21.17 14.47 29.40
N PRO A 144 -20.18 15.34 29.09
CA PRO A 144 -19.85 16.48 29.95
C PRO A 144 -21.02 17.44 30.16
N VAL A 145 -21.81 17.71 29.10
CA VAL A 145 -23.00 18.59 29.21
C VAL A 145 -24.02 18.01 30.18
N LEU A 146 -24.32 16.70 30.06
CA LEU A 146 -25.28 16.03 30.94
C LEU A 146 -24.76 15.91 32.39
N VAL A 147 -23.46 15.67 32.56
CA VAL A 147 -22.81 15.60 33.89
C VAL A 147 -22.87 16.97 34.59
N LEU A 148 -22.61 18.06 33.86
CA LEU A 148 -22.76 19.41 34.42
C LEU A 148 -24.21 19.70 34.84
N ALA A 149 -25.19 19.36 34.00
CA ALA A 149 -26.60 19.49 34.34
C ALA A 149 -26.94 18.70 35.61
N LEU A 150 -26.50 17.45 35.73
CA LEU A 150 -26.66 16.63 36.91
C LEU A 150 -25.99 17.26 38.15
N GLY A 151 -24.79 17.81 38.01
CA GLY A 151 -24.05 18.48 39.08
C GLY A 151 -24.88 19.64 39.69
N PHE A 152 -25.52 20.47 38.85
CA PHE A 152 -26.42 21.51 39.33
C PHE A 152 -27.75 21.01 39.94
N ILE A 153 -28.23 19.84 39.51
CA ILE A 153 -29.39 19.14 40.14
C ILE A 153 -29.02 18.64 41.52
N VAL A 154 -27.81 18.15 41.73
CA VAL A 154 -27.32 17.67 43.03
C VAL A 154 -27.22 18.86 44.01
N SER A 155 -26.43 19.85 43.69
CA SER A 155 -26.38 21.14 44.38
C SER A 155 -25.66 22.22 43.57
N ILE A 156 -25.91 23.50 43.86
CA ILE A 156 -25.17 24.60 43.22
C ILE A 156 -23.66 24.48 43.44
N ARG A 157 -23.21 24.05 44.63
CA ARG A 157 -21.79 23.87 44.93
C ARG A 157 -21.15 22.81 44.07
N VAL A 158 -21.77 21.64 43.90
CA VAL A 158 -21.32 20.55 43.04
C VAL A 158 -21.27 21.05 41.59
N GLY A 159 -22.32 21.73 41.10
CA GLY A 159 -22.37 22.28 39.76
C GLY A 159 -21.21 23.25 39.45
N ILE A 160 -20.94 24.18 40.38
CA ILE A 160 -19.83 25.16 40.21
C ILE A 160 -18.47 24.46 40.20
N ILE A 161 -18.24 23.49 41.09
CA ILE A 161 -16.98 22.72 41.13
C ILE A 161 -16.77 21.97 39.85
N LEU A 162 -17.78 21.25 39.34
CA LEU A 162 -17.68 20.48 38.09
C LEU A 162 -17.52 21.42 36.87
N LEU A 163 -18.14 22.60 36.87
CA LEU A 163 -17.95 23.62 35.83
C LEU A 163 -16.51 24.13 35.83
N ALA A 164 -15.97 24.46 37.02
CA ALA A 164 -14.57 24.87 37.15
C ALA A 164 -13.60 23.76 36.66
N LEU A 165 -13.86 22.49 37.06
CA LEU A 165 -13.11 21.33 36.57
C LEU A 165 -13.19 21.20 35.05
N THR A 166 -14.35 21.42 34.47
CA THR A 166 -14.56 21.34 33.02
C THR A 166 -13.78 22.42 32.28
N ILE A 167 -13.80 23.66 32.76
CA ILE A 167 -13.07 24.78 32.15
C ILE A 167 -11.56 24.57 32.28
N ILE A 168 -11.07 24.33 33.49
CA ILE A 168 -9.63 24.14 33.74
C ILE A 168 -9.12 22.89 33.03
N GLY A 169 -9.88 21.79 33.09
CA GLY A 169 -9.55 20.53 32.39
C GLY A 169 -9.51 20.72 30.88
N GLY A 170 -10.43 21.48 30.30
CA GLY A 170 -10.43 21.83 28.89
C GLY A 170 -9.23 22.68 28.46
N LEU A 171 -8.79 23.64 29.29
CA LEU A 171 -7.59 24.44 29.02
C LEU A 171 -6.32 23.58 29.07
N ILE A 172 -6.20 22.69 30.07
CA ILE A 172 -5.08 21.76 30.17
C ILE A 172 -5.09 20.78 28.99
N LEU A 173 -6.28 20.30 28.59
CA LEU A 173 -6.44 19.42 27.43
C LEU A 173 -5.94 20.10 26.14
N GLY A 174 -6.29 21.38 25.94
CA GLY A 174 -5.77 22.17 24.82
C GLY A 174 -4.23 22.22 24.79
N ALA A 175 -3.62 22.35 25.96
CA ALA A 175 -2.16 22.32 26.10
C ALA A 175 -1.57 20.91 25.87
N MET A 176 -2.34 19.84 26.13
CA MET A 176 -1.91 18.45 25.90
C MET A 176 -1.97 18.06 24.42
N MET A 177 -2.85 18.66 23.64
CA MET A 177 -3.04 18.29 22.21
C MET A 177 -1.82 18.65 21.35
N GLY A 178 -0.86 19.39 21.90
CA GLY A 178 0.44 19.67 21.31
C GLY A 178 0.37 20.43 19.97
N GLU A 179 1.53 20.78 19.43
CA GLU A 179 1.62 21.31 18.08
C GLU A 179 1.40 20.14 17.07
N GLN A 180 0.47 20.31 16.15
CA GLN A 180 0.21 19.33 15.08
C GLN A 180 1.47 18.99 14.28
N GLU A 181 2.41 19.90 14.22
CA GLU A 181 3.72 19.73 13.59
C GLU A 181 4.55 18.62 14.25
N PHE A 182 4.54 18.52 15.58
CA PHE A 182 5.23 17.42 16.30
C PHE A 182 4.66 16.04 15.92
N MET A 183 3.35 15.90 15.82
CA MET A 183 2.74 14.65 15.42
C MET A 183 3.09 14.27 13.99
N LYS A 184 3.16 15.24 13.08
CA LYS A 184 3.57 15.02 11.69
C LYS A 184 5.01 14.53 11.61
N ILE A 185 5.95 15.21 12.28
CA ILE A 185 7.37 14.81 12.34
C ILE A 185 7.52 13.40 12.93
N TYR A 186 6.77 13.09 13.99
CA TYR A 186 6.76 11.75 14.59
C TYR A 186 6.32 10.67 13.59
N GLN A 187 5.22 10.89 12.86
CA GLN A 187 4.70 9.96 11.86
C GLN A 187 5.66 9.78 10.68
N GLU A 188 6.26 10.85 10.19
CA GLU A 188 7.27 10.81 9.13
C GLU A 188 8.51 10.02 9.57
N SER A 189 8.97 10.24 10.81
CA SER A 189 10.12 9.53 11.39
C SER A 189 9.82 8.04 11.57
N LEU A 190 8.60 7.67 11.99
CA LEU A 190 8.14 6.29 12.11
C LEU A 190 8.07 5.59 10.74
N SER A 191 7.57 6.28 9.73
CA SER A 191 7.51 5.78 8.36
C SER A 191 8.91 5.52 7.79
N LYS A 192 9.85 6.46 8.00
CA LYS A 192 11.24 6.31 7.61
C LYS A 192 11.91 5.14 8.32
N LEU A 193 11.75 5.03 9.64
CA LEU A 193 12.27 3.89 10.42
C LEU A 193 11.74 2.55 9.88
N SER A 194 10.46 2.50 9.55
CA SER A 194 9.83 1.30 8.98
C SER A 194 10.45 0.93 7.62
N ALA A 195 10.69 1.90 6.73
CA ALA A 195 11.32 1.68 5.43
C ALA A 195 12.77 1.15 5.58
N GLU A 196 13.57 1.79 6.42
CA GLU A 196 14.96 1.38 6.69
C GLU A 196 15.03 -0.01 7.36
N THR A 197 14.05 -0.36 8.21
CA THR A 197 13.93 -1.70 8.81
C THR A 197 13.74 -2.77 7.74
N VAL A 198 12.89 -2.52 6.75
CA VAL A 198 12.66 -3.47 5.65
C VAL A 198 13.95 -3.69 4.84
N GLU A 199 14.69 -2.62 4.53
CA GLU A 199 15.97 -2.73 3.82
C GLU A 199 17.02 -3.48 4.65
N TYR A 200 17.12 -3.23 5.95
CA TYR A 200 18.01 -3.96 6.85
C TYR A 200 17.70 -5.46 6.87
N VAL A 201 16.41 -5.82 6.96
CA VAL A 201 15.97 -7.23 6.95
C VAL A 201 16.25 -7.89 5.60
N ARG A 202 16.04 -7.20 4.47
CA ARG A 202 16.40 -7.70 3.14
C ARG A 202 17.89 -7.96 2.99
N GLY A 203 18.72 -7.08 3.56
CA GLY A 203 20.18 -7.20 3.58
C GLY A 203 20.74 -8.16 4.64
N MET A 204 19.89 -8.86 5.41
CA MET A 204 20.33 -9.65 6.57
C MET A 204 21.35 -10.74 6.23
N GLN A 205 21.27 -11.33 5.05
CA GLN A 205 22.27 -12.34 4.61
C GLN A 205 23.67 -11.70 4.51
N VAL A 206 23.75 -10.50 3.91
CA VAL A 206 25.00 -9.73 3.79
C VAL A 206 25.50 -9.31 5.17
N VAL A 207 24.60 -8.80 6.02
CA VAL A 207 24.91 -8.43 7.40
C VAL A 207 25.55 -9.59 8.18
N LYS A 208 24.98 -10.80 8.05
CA LYS A 208 25.50 -12.02 8.70
C LYS A 208 26.86 -12.45 8.16
N ILE A 209 27.06 -12.44 6.83
CA ILE A 209 28.31 -12.85 6.20
C ILE A 209 29.46 -11.92 6.62
N PHE A 210 29.23 -10.62 6.61
CA PHE A 210 30.24 -9.62 6.95
C PHE A 210 30.29 -9.27 8.44
N LYS A 211 29.51 -9.96 9.29
CA LYS A 211 29.40 -9.69 10.75
C LYS A 211 29.17 -8.20 11.05
N ALA A 212 28.44 -7.50 10.18
CA ALA A 212 28.10 -6.12 10.36
C ALA A 212 27.07 -5.95 11.49
N ASN A 213 27.15 -4.84 12.24
CA ASN A 213 26.16 -4.48 13.27
C ASN A 213 25.21 -3.39 12.76
N VAL A 214 24.19 -3.04 13.57
CA VAL A 214 23.21 -2.02 13.21
C VAL A 214 23.87 -0.64 12.97
N GLU A 215 24.95 -0.33 13.69
CA GLU A 215 25.69 0.94 13.53
C GLU A 215 26.39 1.04 12.17
N SER A 216 26.77 -0.11 11.58
CA SER A 216 27.35 -0.18 10.23
C SER A 216 26.34 0.21 9.15
N PHE A 217 25.03 0.06 9.42
CA PHE A 217 23.93 0.55 8.59
C PHE A 217 23.54 1.97 9.01
N LYS A 218 24.37 2.95 8.59
CA LYS A 218 24.25 4.35 9.04
C LYS A 218 22.87 4.96 8.87
N SER A 219 22.15 4.64 7.77
CA SER A 219 20.81 5.15 7.51
C SER A 219 19.78 4.61 8.51
N PHE A 220 19.81 3.30 8.76
CA PHE A 220 18.93 2.65 9.73
C PHE A 220 19.22 3.11 11.16
N TYR A 221 20.51 3.14 11.56
CA TYR A 221 20.91 3.63 12.88
C TYR A 221 20.48 5.07 13.12
N LYS A 222 20.64 5.93 12.09
CA LYS A 222 20.17 7.32 12.13
C LYS A 222 18.64 7.38 12.26
N ALA A 223 17.89 6.57 11.50
CA ALA A 223 16.44 6.53 11.60
C ALA A 223 15.95 6.11 12.99
N ILE A 224 16.62 5.14 13.66
CA ILE A 224 16.35 4.75 15.04
C ILE A 224 16.58 5.94 15.99
N LYS A 225 17.72 6.62 15.86
CA LYS A 225 18.06 7.77 16.72
C LYS A 225 17.11 8.94 16.53
N ASP A 226 16.80 9.27 15.29
CA ASP A 226 15.88 10.37 14.97
C ASP A 226 14.48 10.07 15.54
N TYR A 227 13.93 8.87 15.28
CA TYR A 227 12.64 8.44 15.84
C TYR A 227 12.65 8.47 17.38
N SER A 228 13.67 7.90 18.02
CA SER A 228 13.80 7.87 19.48
C SER A 228 13.82 9.28 20.08
N LYS A 229 14.55 10.20 19.44
CA LYS A 229 14.63 11.59 19.87
C LYS A 229 13.26 12.28 19.75
N TYR A 230 12.59 12.17 18.61
CA TYR A 230 11.28 12.80 18.41
C TYR A 230 10.21 12.21 19.33
N ALA A 231 10.21 10.90 19.55
CA ALA A 231 9.30 10.24 20.48
C ALA A 231 9.53 10.72 21.94
N TYR A 232 10.78 10.89 22.32
CA TYR A 232 11.15 11.40 23.65
C TYR A 232 10.74 12.87 23.82
N ASP A 233 11.08 13.73 22.85
CA ASP A 233 10.75 15.15 22.88
C ASP A 233 9.22 15.36 22.93
N TYR A 234 8.46 14.60 22.14
CA TYR A 234 7.01 14.58 22.19
C TYR A 234 6.48 14.15 23.57
N SER A 235 7.02 13.07 24.14
CA SER A 235 6.61 12.60 25.48
C SER A 235 6.90 13.65 26.56
N LEU A 236 8.02 14.36 26.47
CA LEU A 236 8.36 15.43 27.41
C LEU A 236 7.44 16.65 27.26
N SER A 237 7.05 17.01 26.03
CA SER A 237 6.12 18.14 25.81
C SER A 237 4.75 17.87 26.45
N CYS A 238 4.26 16.63 26.37
CA CYS A 238 2.99 16.23 26.97
C CYS A 238 3.05 16.00 28.50
N LYS A 239 4.23 15.77 29.08
CA LYS A 239 4.39 15.33 30.47
C LYS A 239 3.77 16.31 31.48
N ARG A 240 4.12 17.59 31.40
CA ARG A 240 3.63 18.59 32.37
C ARG A 240 2.12 18.78 32.30
N PRO A 241 1.48 19.03 31.14
CA PRO A 241 0.03 19.13 31.06
C PRO A 241 -0.68 17.85 31.52
N TYR A 242 -0.16 16.67 31.18
CA TYR A 242 -0.75 15.39 31.59
C TYR A 242 -0.73 15.18 33.11
N VAL A 243 0.39 15.47 33.76
CA VAL A 243 0.51 15.39 35.22
C VAL A 243 -0.44 16.38 35.89
N LEU A 244 -0.52 17.64 35.40
CA LEU A 244 -1.46 18.64 35.91
C LEU A 244 -2.91 18.19 35.74
N TYR A 245 -3.25 17.57 34.61
CA TYR A 245 -4.56 17.03 34.34
C TYR A 245 -4.93 15.91 35.35
N GLN A 246 -4.03 14.98 35.62
CA GLN A 246 -4.25 13.95 36.63
C GLN A 246 -4.40 14.53 38.04
N TRP A 247 -3.56 15.51 38.41
CA TRP A 247 -3.68 16.20 39.68
C TRP A 247 -5.00 16.95 39.83
N LEU A 248 -5.49 17.58 38.78
CA LEU A 248 -6.79 18.26 38.79
C LEU A 248 -7.93 17.32 39.12
N PHE A 249 -8.00 16.15 38.46
CA PHE A 249 -9.13 15.24 38.61
C PHE A 249 -9.04 14.31 39.83
N PHE A 250 -7.85 13.90 40.22
CA PHE A 250 -7.66 12.98 41.35
C PHE A 250 -7.11 13.65 42.61
N GLY A 251 -6.30 14.66 42.49
CA GLY A 251 -5.74 15.39 43.64
C GLY A 251 -6.70 16.43 44.24
N LEU A 252 -7.62 16.96 43.45
CA LEU A 252 -8.57 17.99 43.90
C LEU A 252 -9.41 17.52 45.09
N ILE A 253 -9.85 16.27 45.08
CA ILE A 253 -10.66 15.70 46.15
C ILE A 253 -9.88 15.66 47.46
N ALA A 254 -8.60 15.27 47.44
CA ALA A 254 -7.76 15.30 48.61
C ALA A 254 -7.56 16.70 49.18
N ILE A 255 -7.43 17.71 48.28
CA ILE A 255 -7.29 19.13 48.66
C ILE A 255 -8.60 19.68 49.25
N LEU A 256 -9.75 19.26 48.72
CA LEU A 256 -11.07 19.72 49.20
C LEU A 256 -11.49 19.10 50.53
N ILE A 257 -11.07 17.85 50.82
CA ILE A 257 -11.42 17.17 52.08
C ILE A 257 -10.93 17.95 53.31
N ILE A 258 -9.70 18.47 53.30
CA ILE A 258 -9.09 19.15 54.43
C ILE A 258 -9.90 20.39 54.88
N PRO A 259 -10.17 21.39 54.05
CA PRO A 259 -10.98 22.54 54.45
C PRO A 259 -12.43 22.16 54.77
N ILE A 260 -13.00 21.18 54.08
CA ILE A 260 -14.35 20.72 54.33
C ILE A 260 -14.48 20.13 55.75
N VAL A 261 -13.60 19.26 56.15
CA VAL A 261 -13.56 18.69 57.52
C VAL A 261 -13.39 19.81 58.55
N TYR A 262 -12.51 20.77 58.29
CA TYR A 262 -12.28 21.93 59.18
C TYR A 262 -13.51 22.80 59.40
N PHE A 263 -14.35 23.01 58.39
CA PHE A 263 -15.56 23.84 58.45
C PHE A 263 -16.82 23.07 58.79
N MET A 264 -16.74 21.76 59.15
CA MET A 264 -17.90 20.98 59.55
C MET A 264 -18.36 21.38 60.96
N THR A 265 -19.50 22.07 61.05
CA THR A 265 -20.04 22.60 62.32
C THR A 265 -21.17 21.77 62.92
N SER A 266 -21.80 20.84 62.16
CA SER A 266 -22.91 20.01 62.63
C SER A 266 -22.95 18.65 61.87
N LEU A 267 -23.59 17.64 62.50
CA LEU A 267 -23.80 16.33 61.89
C LEU A 267 -24.69 16.39 60.64
N ALA A 268 -25.65 17.28 60.61
CA ALA A 268 -26.55 17.47 59.48
C ALA A 268 -25.78 18.05 58.26
N SER A 269 -24.93 19.07 58.49
CA SER A 269 -24.07 19.61 57.44
C SER A 269 -23.04 18.59 56.98
N ALA A 270 -22.53 17.73 57.87
CA ALA A 270 -21.61 16.66 57.52
C ALA A 270 -22.20 15.65 56.53
N LYS A 271 -23.46 15.24 56.75
CA LYS A 271 -24.14 14.29 55.82
C LYS A 271 -24.32 14.88 54.41
N VAL A 272 -24.71 16.13 54.31
CA VAL A 272 -24.86 16.81 52.99
C VAL A 272 -23.53 16.93 52.28
N ILE A 273 -22.49 17.38 52.99
CA ILE A 273 -21.13 17.51 52.42
C ILE A 273 -20.59 16.15 52.00
N LEU A 274 -20.79 15.07 52.75
CA LEU A 274 -20.38 13.73 52.37
C LEU A 274 -21.05 13.28 51.07
N LEU A 275 -22.36 13.51 50.92
CA LEU A 275 -23.10 13.19 49.71
C LEU A 275 -22.53 13.97 48.52
N GLU A 276 -22.32 15.30 48.67
CA GLU A 276 -21.74 16.15 47.65
C GLU A 276 -20.36 15.68 47.23
N LEU A 277 -19.48 15.31 48.18
CA LEU A 277 -18.14 14.78 47.89
C LEU A 277 -18.16 13.48 47.10
N ILE A 278 -19.03 12.53 47.48
CA ILE A 278 -19.19 11.26 46.76
C ILE A 278 -19.66 11.54 45.33
N MET A 279 -20.60 12.46 45.15
CA MET A 279 -21.07 12.81 43.81
C MET A 279 -20.02 13.54 42.97
N ILE A 280 -19.21 14.44 43.56
CA ILE A 280 -18.07 15.07 42.87
C ILE A 280 -17.08 13.97 42.43
N LEU A 281 -16.76 13.01 43.26
CA LEU A 281 -15.86 11.90 42.94
C LEU A 281 -16.35 11.12 41.71
N PHE A 282 -17.61 10.68 41.72
CA PHE A 282 -18.16 9.91 40.61
C PHE A 282 -18.25 10.75 39.34
N LEU A 283 -18.79 11.97 39.39
CA LEU A 283 -19.01 12.81 38.22
C LEU A 283 -17.70 13.35 37.64
N SER A 284 -16.70 13.66 38.50
CA SER A 284 -15.36 14.01 38.02
C SER A 284 -14.66 12.86 37.28
N GLY A 285 -14.85 11.62 37.75
CA GLY A 285 -14.35 10.43 37.03
C GLY A 285 -14.97 10.27 35.63
N VAL A 286 -16.28 10.54 35.50
CA VAL A 286 -16.97 10.51 34.20
C VAL A 286 -16.45 11.62 33.28
N LEU A 287 -16.23 12.84 33.81
CA LEU A 287 -15.61 13.94 33.06
C LEU A 287 -14.19 13.62 32.61
N PHE A 288 -13.38 13.02 33.50
CA PHE A 288 -12.03 12.59 33.19
C PHE A 288 -12.00 11.67 31.95
N VAL A 289 -12.84 10.62 31.97
CA VAL A 289 -12.93 9.68 30.83
C VAL A 289 -13.38 10.38 29.57
N SER A 290 -14.37 11.28 29.66
CA SER A 290 -14.87 12.02 28.49
C SER A 290 -13.80 12.91 27.86
N PHE A 291 -13.00 13.58 28.65
CA PHE A 291 -11.89 14.40 28.18
C PHE A 291 -10.75 13.58 27.59
N MET A 292 -10.41 12.45 28.19
CA MET A 292 -9.41 11.54 27.59
C MET A 292 -9.85 11.02 26.23
N ARG A 293 -11.15 10.77 26.02
CA ARG A 293 -11.67 10.46 24.68
C ARG A 293 -11.42 11.57 23.66
N MET A 294 -11.49 12.85 24.05
CA MET A 294 -11.16 13.98 23.17
C MET A 294 -9.68 13.98 22.74
N VAL A 295 -8.76 13.63 23.66
CA VAL A 295 -7.32 13.50 23.32
C VAL A 295 -7.12 12.41 22.29
N TRP A 296 -7.67 11.21 22.54
CA TRP A 296 -7.59 10.09 21.60
C TRP A 296 -8.24 10.42 20.25
N TYR A 297 -9.39 11.11 20.26
CA TYR A 297 -10.06 11.57 19.05
C TYR A 297 -9.13 12.44 18.20
N SER A 298 -8.46 13.43 18.79
CA SER A 298 -7.53 14.31 18.08
C SER A 298 -6.37 13.52 17.43
N MET A 299 -5.79 12.58 18.17
CA MET A 299 -4.69 11.75 17.68
C MET A 299 -5.14 10.86 16.50
N TYR A 300 -6.27 10.15 16.64
CA TYR A 300 -6.78 9.27 15.58
C TYR A 300 -7.23 10.05 14.34
N ILE A 301 -7.81 11.23 14.51
CA ILE A 301 -8.17 12.11 13.38
C ILE A 301 -6.92 12.56 12.62
N SER A 302 -5.84 12.90 13.32
CA SER A 302 -4.57 13.26 12.68
C SER A 302 -3.98 12.09 11.88
N GLN A 303 -3.92 10.89 12.49
CA GLN A 303 -3.48 9.67 11.81
C GLN A 303 -4.36 9.32 10.61
N GLY A 304 -5.67 9.45 10.77
CA GLY A 304 -6.63 9.18 9.70
C GLY A 304 -6.52 10.16 8.53
N ASN A 305 -6.27 11.45 8.79
CA ASN A 305 -5.99 12.42 7.72
C ASN A 305 -4.75 12.02 6.93
N TYR A 306 -3.64 11.69 7.63
CA TYR A 306 -2.42 11.23 6.99
C TYR A 306 -2.68 9.98 6.13
N ALA A 307 -3.42 9.00 6.67
CA ALA A 307 -3.75 7.77 5.96
C ALA A 307 -4.58 8.02 4.68
N VAL A 308 -5.60 8.87 4.77
CA VAL A 308 -6.44 9.22 3.61
C VAL A 308 -5.65 9.99 2.57
N ASP A 309 -4.89 11.00 2.99
CA ASP A 309 -4.08 11.82 2.07
C ASP A 309 -3.02 10.96 1.36
N THR A 310 -2.41 10.00 2.07
CA THR A 310 -1.46 9.05 1.49
C THR A 310 -2.14 8.11 0.47
N LEU A 311 -3.34 7.61 0.77
CA LEU A 311 -4.11 6.78 -0.17
C LEU A 311 -4.54 7.58 -1.40
N GLU A 312 -5.07 8.79 -1.21
CA GLU A 312 -5.49 9.66 -2.31
C GLU A 312 -4.30 10.01 -3.22
N ALA A 313 -3.14 10.35 -2.65
CA ALA A 313 -1.92 10.61 -3.40
C ALA A 313 -1.46 9.38 -4.22
N LEU A 314 -1.54 8.16 -3.64
CA LEU A 314 -1.25 6.93 -4.36
C LEU A 314 -2.24 6.71 -5.51
N TYR A 315 -3.54 6.93 -5.29
CA TYR A 315 -4.56 6.77 -6.33
C TYR A 315 -4.42 7.80 -7.45
N GLU A 316 -4.02 9.01 -7.15
CA GLU A 316 -3.69 10.03 -8.15
C GLU A 316 -2.44 9.65 -8.94
N ASP A 317 -1.40 9.12 -8.27
CA ASP A 317 -0.18 8.68 -8.94
C ASP A 317 -0.43 7.49 -9.89
N MET A 318 -1.31 6.55 -9.51
CA MET A 318 -1.76 5.46 -10.39
C MET A 318 -2.44 5.97 -11.68
N GLN A 319 -3.00 7.18 -11.65
CA GLN A 319 -3.70 7.77 -12.80
C GLN A 319 -2.79 8.65 -13.67
N LYS A 320 -1.59 8.99 -13.18
CA LYS A 320 -0.60 9.72 -13.97
C LYS A 320 -0.08 8.83 -15.09
N ASP A 321 0.25 9.45 -16.20
CA ASP A 321 0.80 8.78 -17.37
C ASP A 321 -0.04 7.60 -17.90
N LYS A 322 -1.34 7.61 -17.60
CA LYS A 322 -2.25 6.61 -18.12
C LYS A 322 -2.21 6.64 -19.65
N LEU A 323 -2.04 5.47 -20.23
CA LEU A 323 -2.08 5.31 -21.67
C LEU A 323 -3.48 5.69 -22.19
N VAL A 324 -3.50 6.54 -23.20
CA VAL A 324 -4.74 6.88 -23.89
C VAL A 324 -4.86 5.89 -25.05
N HIS A 325 -5.88 5.06 -25.01
CA HIS A 325 -6.21 4.11 -26.06
C HIS A 325 -7.37 4.65 -26.90
N GLY A 326 -7.29 4.42 -28.20
CA GLY A 326 -8.38 4.71 -29.14
C GLY A 326 -9.38 3.54 -29.24
N ASN A 327 -10.05 3.48 -30.38
CA ASN A 327 -11.10 2.47 -30.63
C ASN A 327 -10.81 1.60 -31.87
N VAL A 328 -9.61 1.70 -32.47
CA VAL A 328 -9.23 0.89 -33.61
C VAL A 328 -8.90 -0.53 -33.16
N ASN A 329 -9.61 -1.53 -33.71
CA ASN A 329 -9.45 -2.92 -33.31
C ASN A 329 -8.69 -3.78 -34.33
N ASN A 330 -8.53 -3.33 -35.56
CA ASN A 330 -7.96 -4.13 -36.63
C ASN A 330 -6.69 -3.46 -37.18
N PHE A 331 -5.66 -4.28 -37.39
CA PHE A 331 -4.40 -3.87 -38.01
C PHE A 331 -4.48 -4.12 -39.52
N LYS A 332 -4.03 -3.16 -40.33
CA LYS A 332 -3.87 -3.34 -41.79
C LYS A 332 -2.71 -4.27 -42.12
N ASN A 333 -1.61 -4.09 -41.42
CA ASN A 333 -0.40 -4.90 -41.41
C ASN A 333 0.32 -4.65 -40.06
N TYR A 334 1.44 -5.33 -39.85
CA TYR A 334 2.21 -5.23 -38.58
C TYR A 334 3.56 -4.56 -38.78
N ASN A 335 3.72 -3.70 -39.81
CA ASN A 335 4.88 -2.83 -39.94
C ASN A 335 4.91 -1.84 -38.78
N ILE A 336 6.09 -1.61 -38.20
CA ILE A 336 6.29 -0.68 -37.10
C ILE A 336 7.10 0.51 -37.60
N GLU A 337 6.61 1.71 -37.36
CA GLU A 337 7.23 2.95 -37.83
C GLU A 337 7.43 3.90 -36.65
N PHE A 338 8.66 4.40 -36.49
CA PHE A 338 9.02 5.47 -35.57
C PHE A 338 9.18 6.76 -36.35
N GLU A 339 8.45 7.82 -35.99
CA GLU A 339 8.52 9.13 -36.62
C GLU A 339 8.92 10.20 -35.60
N ASN A 340 10.19 10.62 -35.64
CA ASN A 340 10.77 11.67 -34.81
C ASN A 340 10.49 11.47 -33.29
N VAL A 341 10.59 10.23 -32.81
CA VAL A 341 10.26 9.84 -31.45
C VAL A 341 11.30 10.35 -30.47
N SER A 342 10.85 11.06 -29.42
CA SER A 342 11.66 11.41 -28.26
C SER A 342 10.98 10.93 -27.00
N PHE A 343 11.78 10.40 -26.07
CA PHE A 343 11.29 9.85 -24.81
C PHE A 343 12.27 10.06 -23.66
N ALA A 344 11.69 10.38 -22.48
CA ALA A 344 12.40 10.50 -21.21
C ALA A 344 11.59 9.82 -20.08
N TYR A 345 12.25 9.08 -19.21
CA TYR A 345 11.59 8.57 -17.99
C TYR A 345 11.33 9.67 -16.95
N ASN A 346 12.28 10.60 -16.83
CA ASN A 346 12.23 11.79 -16.00
C ASN A 346 12.74 12.98 -16.85
N ASP A 347 13.46 13.92 -16.27
CA ASP A 347 14.00 15.09 -16.97
C ASP A 347 15.11 14.77 -17.99
N LYS A 348 15.73 13.57 -17.90
CA LYS A 348 16.82 13.16 -18.79
C LYS A 348 16.28 12.36 -19.97
N ALA A 349 16.44 12.89 -21.16
CA ALA A 349 16.09 12.20 -22.40
C ALA A 349 16.90 10.90 -22.57
N VAL A 350 16.21 9.83 -22.95
CA VAL A 350 16.80 8.51 -23.26
C VAL A 350 16.81 8.25 -24.76
N ILE A 351 15.82 8.76 -25.47
CA ILE A 351 15.70 8.70 -26.92
C ILE A 351 15.41 10.11 -27.43
N GLU A 352 16.13 10.54 -28.48
CA GLU A 352 15.97 11.85 -29.09
C GLU A 352 15.84 11.75 -30.60
N ASN A 353 14.69 12.20 -31.09
CA ASN A 353 14.41 12.33 -32.54
C ASN A 353 14.69 11.05 -33.33
N LEU A 354 14.27 9.89 -32.81
CA LEU A 354 14.50 8.59 -33.43
C LEU A 354 13.45 8.29 -34.49
N SER A 355 13.92 7.98 -35.73
CA SER A 355 13.06 7.59 -36.85
C SER A 355 13.62 6.36 -37.53
N PHE A 356 12.82 5.31 -37.66
CA PHE A 356 13.13 4.08 -38.38
C PHE A 356 11.86 3.25 -38.60
N ASN A 357 11.95 2.21 -39.44
CA ASN A 357 10.86 1.27 -39.70
C ASN A 357 11.32 -0.17 -39.55
N LEU A 358 10.37 -1.05 -39.16
CA LEU A 358 10.51 -2.50 -39.10
C LEU A 358 9.39 -3.11 -39.94
N GLU A 359 9.74 -4.02 -40.85
CA GLU A 359 8.81 -4.67 -41.76
C GLU A 359 8.17 -5.89 -41.08
N GLU A 360 6.91 -6.16 -41.38
CA GLU A 360 6.19 -7.34 -40.92
C GLU A 360 6.89 -8.63 -41.34
N GLY A 361 6.89 -9.62 -40.44
CA GLY A 361 7.41 -10.96 -40.68
C GLY A 361 8.95 -11.07 -40.66
N LYS A 362 9.66 -9.98 -40.36
CA LYS A 362 11.12 -9.98 -40.22
C LYS A 362 11.54 -10.04 -38.73
N SER A 363 12.78 -10.50 -38.53
CA SER A 363 13.42 -10.62 -37.23
C SER A 363 14.54 -9.57 -37.08
N TYR A 364 14.49 -8.82 -35.98
CA TYR A 364 15.39 -7.70 -35.69
C TYR A 364 16.11 -7.90 -34.36
N ALA A 365 17.43 -7.63 -34.31
CA ALA A 365 18.20 -7.53 -33.09
C ALA A 365 18.49 -6.08 -32.71
N LEU A 366 18.19 -5.67 -31.50
CA LEU A 366 18.66 -4.41 -30.91
C LEU A 366 19.94 -4.69 -30.12
N VAL A 367 21.07 -4.12 -30.57
CA VAL A 367 22.41 -4.34 -29.98
C VAL A 367 22.99 -2.99 -29.54
N GLY A 368 23.88 -2.99 -28.55
CA GLY A 368 24.55 -1.78 -28.06
C GLY A 368 24.90 -1.86 -26.57
N SER A 369 25.61 -0.86 -26.08
CA SER A 369 26.01 -0.75 -24.68
C SER A 369 24.81 -0.69 -23.71
N SER A 370 25.04 -1.01 -22.43
CA SER A 370 24.02 -0.81 -21.39
C SER A 370 23.63 0.68 -21.34
N GLY A 371 22.33 0.97 -21.26
CA GLY A 371 21.83 2.35 -21.27
C GLY A 371 21.70 3.00 -22.65
N SER A 372 21.97 2.29 -23.77
CA SER A 372 21.84 2.83 -25.13
C SER A 372 20.39 3.04 -25.62
N GLY A 373 19.37 2.64 -24.84
CA GLY A 373 17.96 2.84 -25.18
C GLY A 373 17.21 1.63 -25.75
N LYS A 374 17.86 0.45 -25.90
CA LYS A 374 17.27 -0.78 -26.48
C LYS A 374 15.96 -1.19 -25.80
N SER A 375 16.00 -1.41 -24.48
CA SER A 375 14.82 -1.82 -23.71
C SER A 375 13.75 -0.73 -23.70
N THR A 376 14.14 0.53 -23.83
CA THR A 376 13.20 1.66 -23.96
C THR A 376 12.46 1.60 -25.30
N VAL A 377 13.16 1.36 -26.42
CA VAL A 377 12.52 1.17 -27.75
C VAL A 377 11.53 0.01 -27.70
N ALA A 378 11.92 -1.14 -27.13
CA ALA A 378 11.05 -2.32 -26.98
C ALA A 378 9.80 -2.02 -26.15
N LYS A 379 9.96 -1.33 -25.02
CA LYS A 379 8.84 -0.91 -24.15
C LYS A 379 7.91 0.10 -24.84
N LEU A 380 8.44 0.99 -25.67
CA LEU A 380 7.66 1.95 -26.46
C LEU A 380 6.85 1.26 -27.55
N ILE A 381 7.44 0.29 -28.27
CA ILE A 381 6.70 -0.54 -29.27
C ILE A 381 5.55 -1.30 -28.60
N SER A 382 5.74 -1.77 -27.36
CA SER A 382 4.71 -2.47 -26.62
C SER A 382 3.57 -1.57 -26.14
N GLY A 383 3.67 -0.25 -26.31
CA GLY A 383 2.69 0.70 -25.79
C GLY A 383 2.73 0.84 -24.27
N PHE A 384 3.83 0.45 -23.58
CA PHE A 384 3.94 0.57 -22.13
C PHE A 384 4.10 2.01 -21.64
N TYR A 385 4.51 2.91 -22.53
CA TYR A 385 4.74 4.33 -22.25
C TYR A 385 4.26 5.19 -23.41
N ASN A 386 3.77 6.38 -23.09
CA ASN A 386 3.51 7.42 -24.07
C ASN A 386 4.84 8.07 -24.50
N VAL A 387 4.98 8.39 -25.78
CA VAL A 387 6.11 9.20 -26.27
C VAL A 387 5.96 10.66 -25.85
N ASN A 388 7.09 11.35 -25.60
CA ASN A 388 7.06 12.77 -25.29
C ASN A 388 6.89 13.63 -26.56
N LYS A 389 7.49 13.19 -27.69
CA LYS A 389 7.36 13.81 -28.99
C LYS A 389 7.40 12.75 -30.10
N GLY A 390 6.84 13.08 -31.26
CA GLY A 390 6.75 12.16 -32.39
C GLY A 390 5.59 11.17 -32.27
N SER A 391 5.62 10.13 -33.10
CA SER A 391 4.61 9.06 -33.08
C SER A 391 5.23 7.69 -33.38
N ILE A 392 4.63 6.65 -32.83
CA ILE A 392 4.90 5.26 -33.16
C ILE A 392 3.65 4.70 -33.80
N LYS A 393 3.80 4.11 -34.98
CA LYS A 393 2.68 3.57 -35.76
C LYS A 393 2.86 2.06 -35.95
N ILE A 394 1.75 1.34 -35.99
CA ILE A 394 1.69 -0.04 -36.45
C ILE A 394 0.67 -0.10 -37.58
N GLY A 395 1.10 -0.59 -38.75
CA GLY A 395 0.25 -0.62 -39.93
C GLY A 395 -0.22 0.76 -40.42
N GLY A 396 0.61 1.81 -40.18
CA GLY A 396 0.33 3.19 -40.55
C GLY A 396 -0.60 3.96 -39.60
N ILE A 397 -1.07 3.34 -38.49
CA ILE A 397 -1.95 3.95 -37.49
C ILE A 397 -1.18 4.10 -36.17
N ALA A 398 -1.31 5.26 -35.52
CA ALA A 398 -0.62 5.51 -34.25
C ALA A 398 -1.05 4.51 -33.16
N ILE A 399 -0.10 4.05 -32.33
CA ILE A 399 -0.38 3.09 -31.26
C ILE A 399 -1.48 3.61 -30.31
N SER A 400 -1.53 4.92 -30.05
CA SER A 400 -2.55 5.56 -29.21
C SER A 400 -3.97 5.52 -29.77
N GLU A 401 -4.15 5.23 -31.06
CA GLU A 401 -5.46 5.14 -31.70
C GLU A 401 -6.06 3.72 -31.62
N TYR A 402 -5.24 2.71 -31.33
CA TYR A 402 -5.71 1.35 -31.12
C TYR A 402 -6.36 1.18 -29.74
N SER A 403 -7.32 0.24 -29.66
CA SER A 403 -7.85 -0.20 -28.36
C SER A 403 -6.77 -0.99 -27.60
N ASP A 404 -6.86 -0.95 -26.27
CA ASP A 404 -5.98 -1.72 -25.37
C ASP A 404 -6.00 -3.21 -25.71
N GLU A 405 -7.21 -3.77 -25.91
CA GLU A 405 -7.41 -5.16 -26.27
C GLU A 405 -6.73 -5.55 -27.60
N ALA A 406 -6.78 -4.68 -28.59
CA ALA A 406 -6.14 -4.93 -29.89
C ALA A 406 -4.61 -4.96 -29.75
N LEU A 407 -4.02 -4.01 -29.04
CA LEU A 407 -2.57 -3.95 -28.78
C LEU A 407 -2.10 -5.16 -27.97
N ILE A 408 -2.80 -5.48 -26.87
CA ILE A 408 -2.50 -6.66 -26.05
C ILE A 408 -2.54 -7.93 -26.89
N LYS A 409 -3.51 -8.09 -27.79
CA LYS A 409 -3.61 -9.26 -28.67
C LYS A 409 -2.48 -9.31 -29.70
N ALA A 410 -2.11 -8.16 -30.26
CA ALA A 410 -1.11 -8.07 -31.35
C ALA A 410 0.32 -8.27 -30.87
N ILE A 411 0.66 -7.87 -29.64
CA ILE A 411 2.04 -7.81 -29.13
C ILE A 411 2.23 -8.74 -27.92
N SER A 412 3.25 -9.59 -27.97
CA SER A 412 3.74 -10.36 -26.82
C SER A 412 5.11 -9.86 -26.39
N PHE A 413 5.31 -9.70 -25.06
CA PHE A 413 6.57 -9.33 -24.47
C PHE A 413 7.09 -10.44 -23.56
N VAL A 414 8.29 -10.98 -23.84
CA VAL A 414 8.98 -11.94 -23.00
C VAL A 414 10.08 -11.19 -22.24
N PHE A 415 9.83 -10.98 -20.94
CA PHE A 415 10.75 -10.22 -20.07
C PHE A 415 11.98 -11.03 -19.70
N GLN A 416 13.09 -10.35 -19.43
CA GLN A 416 14.33 -10.90 -18.93
C GLN A 416 14.12 -11.69 -17.62
N ASP A 417 13.45 -11.10 -16.62
CA ASP A 417 13.05 -11.75 -15.37
C ASP A 417 11.59 -12.20 -15.48
N SER A 418 11.40 -13.41 -15.98
CA SER A 418 10.08 -14.00 -16.20
C SER A 418 9.43 -14.37 -14.88
N LYS A 419 8.48 -13.53 -14.42
CA LYS A 419 7.71 -13.79 -13.21
C LYS A 419 6.60 -14.81 -13.45
N LEU A 420 6.59 -15.85 -12.59
CA LEU A 420 5.54 -16.85 -12.57
C LEU A 420 4.65 -16.66 -11.33
N PHE A 421 3.36 -16.93 -11.49
CA PHE A 421 2.41 -16.93 -10.39
C PHE A 421 2.59 -18.18 -9.53
N LYS A 422 2.27 -18.07 -8.23
CA LYS A 422 2.21 -19.20 -7.30
C LYS A 422 0.98 -20.07 -7.58
N LYS A 423 0.97 -20.67 -8.76
CA LYS A 423 -0.06 -21.56 -9.30
C LYS A 423 0.60 -22.75 -9.99
N SER A 424 -0.19 -23.65 -10.58
CA SER A 424 0.35 -24.75 -11.36
C SER A 424 1.11 -24.25 -12.60
N ILE A 425 1.96 -25.10 -13.18
CA ILE A 425 2.63 -24.81 -14.46
C ILE A 425 1.56 -24.59 -15.54
N TYR A 426 0.54 -25.45 -15.55
CA TYR A 426 -0.62 -25.32 -16.45
C TYR A 426 -1.29 -23.96 -16.34
N ASP A 427 -1.71 -23.53 -15.14
CA ASP A 427 -2.37 -22.25 -14.93
C ASP A 427 -1.50 -21.07 -15.34
N ASN A 428 -0.18 -21.18 -15.13
CA ASN A 428 0.77 -20.16 -15.53
C ASN A 428 0.80 -19.95 -17.05
N VAL A 429 0.59 -21.00 -17.85
CA VAL A 429 0.54 -20.89 -19.32
C VAL A 429 -0.87 -20.53 -19.79
N ALA A 430 -1.91 -21.18 -19.26
CA ALA A 430 -3.31 -20.95 -19.61
C ALA A 430 -3.75 -19.49 -19.37
N PHE A 431 -3.06 -18.76 -18.48
CA PHE A 431 -3.30 -17.33 -18.24
C PHE A 431 -3.20 -16.46 -19.51
N ALA A 432 -2.43 -16.90 -20.50
CA ALA A 432 -2.23 -16.16 -21.76
C ALA A 432 -3.44 -16.14 -22.68
N ASN A 433 -4.31 -17.16 -22.60
CA ASN A 433 -5.55 -17.26 -23.38
C ASN A 433 -6.61 -18.03 -22.58
N LYS A 434 -7.67 -17.33 -22.16
CA LYS A 434 -8.76 -17.89 -21.34
C LYS A 434 -9.61 -18.95 -22.07
N ASP A 435 -9.62 -18.89 -23.40
CA ASP A 435 -10.42 -19.78 -24.26
C ASP A 435 -9.61 -21.00 -24.74
N ALA A 436 -8.34 -21.11 -24.33
CA ALA A 436 -7.47 -22.21 -24.74
C ALA A 436 -7.91 -23.54 -24.11
N THR A 437 -7.94 -24.58 -24.93
CA THR A 437 -8.17 -25.96 -24.48
C THR A 437 -6.94 -26.51 -23.73
N LYS A 438 -7.14 -27.63 -23.01
CA LYS A 438 -5.99 -28.32 -22.37
C LYS A 438 -4.94 -28.72 -23.41
N ASP A 439 -5.35 -29.19 -24.59
CA ASP A 439 -4.45 -29.61 -25.66
C ASP A 439 -3.66 -28.43 -26.23
N ASP A 440 -4.23 -27.24 -26.31
CA ASP A 440 -3.53 -26.03 -26.74
C ASP A 440 -2.41 -25.65 -25.75
N VAL A 441 -2.73 -25.70 -24.46
CA VAL A 441 -1.74 -25.44 -23.39
C VAL A 441 -0.61 -26.46 -23.42
N MET A 442 -0.93 -27.74 -23.53
CA MET A 442 0.08 -28.80 -23.59
C MET A 442 0.93 -28.70 -24.85
N ARG A 443 0.34 -28.36 -26.00
CA ARG A 443 1.08 -28.09 -27.25
C ARG A 443 2.02 -26.89 -27.10
N ALA A 444 1.60 -25.80 -26.45
CA ALA A 444 2.44 -24.65 -26.19
C ALA A 444 3.61 -24.99 -25.26
N LEU A 445 3.38 -25.77 -24.21
CA LEU A 445 4.43 -26.28 -23.31
C LEU A 445 5.45 -27.14 -24.05
N LYS A 446 5.00 -28.04 -24.92
CA LYS A 446 5.86 -28.89 -25.74
C LYS A 446 6.72 -28.07 -26.72
N LEU A 447 6.11 -27.09 -27.43
CA LEU A 447 6.84 -26.22 -28.35
C LEU A 447 7.88 -25.35 -27.63
N ALA A 448 7.65 -25.02 -26.36
CA ALA A 448 8.61 -24.31 -25.51
C ALA A 448 9.66 -25.22 -24.86
N GLY A 449 9.72 -26.52 -25.19
CA GLY A 449 10.69 -27.47 -24.61
C GLY A 449 10.47 -27.74 -23.13
N CYS A 450 9.24 -27.66 -22.65
CA CYS A 450 8.92 -27.85 -21.24
C CYS A 450 8.77 -29.33 -20.84
N ASP A 451 8.77 -30.30 -21.76
CA ASP A 451 8.59 -31.73 -21.44
C ASP A 451 9.56 -32.19 -20.35
N LEU A 452 10.86 -31.87 -20.47
CA LEU A 452 11.87 -32.19 -19.47
C LEU A 452 11.61 -31.53 -18.10
N ILE A 453 10.92 -30.39 -18.07
CA ILE A 453 10.55 -29.73 -16.82
C ILE A 453 9.38 -30.49 -16.18
N LEU A 454 8.38 -30.85 -16.98
CA LEU A 454 7.20 -31.58 -16.50
C LEU A 454 7.57 -32.96 -15.95
N ASP A 455 8.48 -33.64 -16.62
CA ASP A 455 8.91 -35.00 -16.26
C ASP A 455 9.73 -35.06 -14.94
N LYS A 456 10.23 -33.92 -14.46
CA LYS A 456 10.88 -33.83 -13.15
C LYS A 456 9.91 -33.99 -11.98
N PHE A 457 8.61 -33.78 -12.19
CA PHE A 457 7.60 -33.69 -11.14
C PHE A 457 6.50 -34.72 -11.32
N PRO A 458 6.06 -35.42 -10.24
CA PRO A 458 4.98 -36.42 -10.33
C PRO A 458 3.65 -35.84 -10.84
N GLU A 459 3.35 -34.57 -10.49
CA GLU A 459 2.09 -33.91 -10.89
C GLU A 459 2.19 -33.23 -12.27
N ARG A 460 3.33 -33.32 -12.95
CA ARG A 460 3.59 -32.77 -14.28
C ARG A 460 3.11 -31.31 -14.40
N GLU A 461 2.20 -31.03 -15.34
CA GLU A 461 1.64 -29.68 -15.57
C GLU A 461 0.85 -29.11 -14.38
N ASN A 462 0.38 -29.95 -13.47
CA ASN A 462 -0.38 -29.51 -12.29
C ASN A 462 0.55 -29.13 -11.11
N THR A 463 1.86 -29.27 -11.26
CA THR A 463 2.84 -28.95 -10.22
C THR A 463 2.77 -27.47 -9.87
N ILE A 464 2.58 -27.16 -8.57
CA ILE A 464 2.49 -25.79 -8.06
C ILE A 464 3.89 -25.18 -7.89
N ILE A 465 4.07 -23.95 -8.39
CA ILE A 465 5.31 -23.18 -8.33
C ILE A 465 5.30 -22.23 -7.14
N GLY A 466 6.41 -22.05 -6.45
CA GLY A 466 6.64 -21.01 -5.44
C GLY A 466 6.78 -21.51 -4.01
N SER A 467 6.61 -20.65 -2.99
CA SER A 467 7.05 -20.86 -1.59
C SER A 467 6.48 -22.09 -0.85
N LYS A 468 5.42 -22.70 -1.37
CA LYS A 468 4.87 -23.98 -0.89
C LYS A 468 4.90 -25.06 -1.97
N GLY A 469 5.56 -24.81 -3.10
CA GLY A 469 5.71 -25.70 -4.24
C GLY A 469 7.17 -25.81 -4.64
N VAL A 470 7.39 -26.21 -5.90
CA VAL A 470 8.72 -26.41 -6.42
C VAL A 470 9.40 -25.11 -6.85
N TYR A 471 10.72 -25.10 -6.81
CA TYR A 471 11.54 -24.00 -7.34
C TYR A 471 12.07 -24.38 -8.72
N LEU A 472 11.90 -23.48 -9.67
CA LEU A 472 12.38 -23.62 -11.04
C LEU A 472 13.64 -22.78 -11.25
N SER A 473 14.56 -23.28 -12.07
CA SER A 473 15.73 -22.51 -12.53
C SER A 473 15.33 -21.32 -13.40
N GLY A 474 16.24 -20.39 -13.64
CA GLY A 474 16.01 -19.23 -14.52
C GLY A 474 15.55 -19.62 -15.92
N GLY A 475 16.25 -20.62 -16.55
CA GLY A 475 15.91 -21.13 -17.88
C GLY A 475 14.57 -21.85 -17.93
N GLU A 476 14.20 -22.59 -16.88
CA GLU A 476 12.90 -23.25 -16.79
C GLU A 476 11.75 -22.25 -16.70
N LYS A 477 11.90 -21.18 -15.88
CA LYS A 477 10.93 -20.07 -15.80
C LYS A 477 10.78 -19.37 -17.15
N GLN A 478 11.88 -19.17 -17.86
CA GLN A 478 11.87 -18.51 -19.15
C GLN A 478 11.16 -19.36 -20.21
N ARG A 479 11.35 -20.69 -20.24
CA ARG A 479 10.61 -21.60 -21.14
C ARG A 479 9.10 -21.58 -20.86
N ILE A 480 8.67 -21.53 -19.63
CA ILE A 480 7.25 -21.37 -19.28
C ILE A 480 6.70 -20.00 -19.76
N ALA A 481 7.49 -18.93 -19.68
CA ALA A 481 7.10 -17.65 -20.23
C ALA A 481 7.03 -17.64 -21.76
N ILE A 482 7.93 -18.38 -22.43
CA ILE A 482 7.86 -18.62 -23.88
C ILE A 482 6.60 -19.41 -24.24
N ALA A 483 6.24 -20.45 -23.45
CA ALA A 483 4.98 -21.19 -23.65
C ALA A 483 3.76 -20.27 -23.56
N ARG A 484 3.74 -19.28 -22.64
CA ARG A 484 2.70 -18.22 -22.59
C ARG A 484 2.63 -17.44 -23.90
N ALA A 485 3.78 -17.01 -24.42
CA ALA A 485 3.84 -16.23 -25.64
C ALA A 485 3.43 -17.05 -26.89
N ILE A 486 3.76 -18.33 -26.93
CA ILE A 486 3.32 -19.28 -27.97
C ILE A 486 1.79 -19.47 -27.91
N LEU A 487 1.22 -19.68 -26.72
CA LEU A 487 -0.23 -19.87 -26.54
C LEU A 487 -1.03 -18.61 -26.91
N LYS A 488 -0.47 -17.44 -26.65
CA LYS A 488 -1.08 -16.15 -26.97
C LYS A 488 -1.14 -15.89 -28.49
N ASP A 489 -0.19 -16.41 -29.23
CA ASP A 489 -0.10 -16.36 -30.71
C ASP A 489 -0.13 -14.94 -31.31
N SER A 490 0.58 -13.99 -30.69
CA SER A 490 0.68 -12.62 -31.14
C SER A 490 1.51 -12.49 -32.42
N LYS A 491 1.24 -11.47 -33.24
CA LYS A 491 1.94 -11.20 -34.51
C LYS A 491 3.29 -10.50 -34.31
N ILE A 492 3.41 -9.71 -33.25
CA ILE A 492 4.65 -9.02 -32.88
C ILE A 492 5.17 -9.66 -31.59
N ILE A 493 6.41 -10.12 -31.60
CA ILE A 493 7.09 -10.70 -30.43
C ILE A 493 8.26 -9.80 -30.04
N ILE A 494 8.28 -9.37 -28.81
CA ILE A 494 9.39 -8.62 -28.23
C ILE A 494 10.03 -9.48 -27.17
N MET A 495 11.34 -9.67 -27.25
CA MET A 495 12.11 -10.49 -26.31
C MET A 495 13.24 -9.66 -25.71
N ASP A 496 13.25 -9.56 -24.37
CA ASP A 496 14.39 -9.01 -23.62
C ASP A 496 15.24 -10.19 -23.14
N GLU A 497 16.35 -10.45 -23.85
CA GLU A 497 17.17 -11.63 -23.63
C GLU A 497 18.05 -11.48 -22.40
N ALA A 498 17.86 -12.35 -21.43
CA ALA A 498 18.84 -12.59 -20.38
C ALA A 498 19.09 -14.07 -20.19
N SER A 499 20.06 -14.58 -20.87
CA SER A 499 20.58 -15.93 -20.67
C SER A 499 21.94 -15.95 -19.95
N ALA A 500 22.20 -14.98 -19.07
CA ALA A 500 23.54 -14.77 -18.49
C ALA A 500 24.09 -15.93 -17.63
N SER A 501 23.28 -16.93 -17.28
CA SER A 501 23.70 -18.04 -16.39
C SER A 501 22.89 -19.31 -16.63
N ILE A 502 22.74 -19.74 -17.89
CA ILE A 502 22.01 -20.96 -18.22
C ILE A 502 23.04 -22.06 -18.57
N ASP A 503 22.82 -23.24 -18.01
CA ASP A 503 23.51 -24.50 -18.30
C ASP A 503 23.43 -24.83 -19.81
N PRO A 504 24.47 -25.36 -20.48
CA PRO A 504 24.50 -25.62 -21.92
C PRO A 504 23.31 -26.44 -22.46
N ASP A 505 22.86 -27.44 -21.73
CA ASP A 505 21.70 -28.26 -22.12
C ASP A 505 20.40 -27.44 -22.11
N ASN A 506 20.24 -26.60 -21.13
CA ASN A 506 19.08 -25.68 -21.03
C ASN A 506 19.14 -24.56 -22.09
N GLU A 507 20.32 -24.16 -22.53
CA GLU A 507 20.49 -23.15 -23.60
C GLU A 507 20.02 -23.72 -24.96
N PHE A 508 20.35 -24.98 -25.27
CA PHE A 508 19.90 -25.62 -26.52
C PHE A 508 18.35 -25.68 -26.60
N GLU A 509 17.70 -26.18 -25.56
CA GLU A 509 16.23 -26.24 -25.50
C GLU A 509 15.58 -24.84 -25.55
N LEU A 510 16.21 -23.85 -24.93
CA LEU A 510 15.75 -22.45 -24.97
C LEU A 510 15.83 -21.86 -26.39
N GLN A 511 16.94 -22.10 -27.11
CA GLN A 511 17.12 -21.67 -28.50
C GLN A 511 16.07 -22.30 -29.42
N LYS A 512 15.77 -23.58 -29.22
CA LYS A 512 14.71 -24.28 -29.96
C LYS A 512 13.32 -23.69 -29.67
N ALA A 513 13.04 -23.35 -28.39
CA ALA A 513 11.81 -22.69 -27.98
C ALA A 513 11.67 -21.29 -28.62
N PHE A 514 12.74 -20.51 -28.68
CA PHE A 514 12.76 -19.23 -29.38
C PHE A 514 12.47 -19.39 -30.86
N LYS A 515 13.12 -20.34 -31.52
CA LYS A 515 12.90 -20.60 -32.95
C LYS A 515 11.44 -20.95 -33.25
N ASN A 516 10.81 -21.75 -32.38
CA ASN A 516 9.39 -22.08 -32.51
C ASN A 516 8.48 -20.84 -32.29
N LEU A 517 8.83 -19.98 -31.33
CA LEU A 517 8.07 -18.75 -31.03
C LEU A 517 8.17 -17.73 -32.18
N MET A 518 9.34 -17.59 -32.81
CA MET A 518 9.62 -16.59 -33.83
C MET A 518 8.99 -16.90 -35.19
N LYS A 519 8.59 -18.15 -35.44
CA LYS A 519 8.11 -18.60 -36.75
C LYS A 519 6.90 -17.79 -37.22
N ASP A 520 6.99 -17.22 -38.42
CA ASP A 520 5.94 -16.44 -39.11
C ASP A 520 5.48 -15.21 -38.30
N LYS A 521 6.40 -14.56 -37.56
CA LYS A 521 6.15 -13.41 -36.68
C LYS A 521 7.12 -12.25 -36.97
N THR A 522 6.72 -11.03 -36.64
CA THR A 522 7.64 -9.90 -36.53
C THR A 522 8.32 -9.98 -35.16
N VAL A 523 9.66 -10.09 -35.15
CA VAL A 523 10.42 -10.32 -33.93
C VAL A 523 11.37 -9.18 -33.63
N ILE A 524 11.37 -8.68 -32.40
CA ILE A 524 12.32 -7.68 -31.91
C ILE A 524 13.02 -8.27 -30.70
N MET A 525 14.31 -8.58 -30.83
CA MET A 525 15.14 -9.17 -29.80
C MET A 525 16.13 -8.15 -29.24
N ILE A 526 16.12 -7.92 -27.93
CA ILE A 526 17.18 -7.19 -27.25
C ILE A 526 18.27 -8.19 -26.91
N ALA A 527 19.40 -8.13 -27.63
CA ALA A 527 20.43 -9.13 -27.49
C ALA A 527 21.55 -8.68 -26.56
N HIS A 528 21.84 -9.53 -25.59
CA HIS A 528 23.05 -9.48 -24.75
C HIS A 528 24.09 -10.54 -25.17
N ARG A 529 23.66 -11.58 -25.91
CA ARG A 529 24.57 -12.58 -26.51
C ARG A 529 24.56 -12.46 -28.03
N LEU A 530 25.72 -12.19 -28.56
CA LEU A 530 25.91 -11.97 -30.00
C LEU A 530 25.81 -13.29 -30.82
N SER A 531 25.87 -14.46 -30.18
CA SER A 531 25.70 -15.78 -30.82
C SER A 531 24.27 -16.04 -31.30
N THR A 532 23.27 -15.47 -30.63
CA THR A 532 21.84 -15.74 -30.90
C THR A 532 21.25 -14.90 -32.03
N ILE A 533 21.96 -13.85 -32.47
CA ILE A 533 21.44 -12.88 -33.41
C ILE A 533 21.97 -13.03 -34.85
N LYS A 534 22.92 -13.93 -35.06
CA LYS A 534 23.56 -14.12 -36.37
C LYS A 534 22.60 -14.52 -37.49
N ASP A 535 21.55 -15.26 -37.14
CA ASP A 535 20.55 -15.80 -38.05
C ASP A 535 19.33 -14.86 -38.23
N LEU A 536 19.34 -13.69 -37.59
CA LEU A 536 18.25 -12.72 -37.72
C LEU A 536 18.38 -11.89 -39.02
N ASP A 537 17.24 -11.41 -39.54
CA ASP A 537 17.21 -10.70 -40.82
C ASP A 537 17.98 -9.37 -40.76
N GLU A 538 17.92 -8.66 -39.64
CA GLU A 538 18.57 -7.38 -39.49
C GLU A 538 19.02 -7.08 -38.06
N ILE A 539 20.19 -6.46 -37.94
CA ILE A 539 20.79 -6.01 -36.68
C ILE A 539 20.79 -4.49 -36.67
N ILE A 540 20.28 -3.90 -35.59
CA ILE A 540 20.20 -2.47 -35.36
C ILE A 540 21.09 -2.15 -34.15
N VAL A 541 22.17 -1.41 -34.39
CA VAL A 541 23.11 -0.98 -33.37
C VAL A 541 22.71 0.36 -32.80
N MET A 542 22.52 0.41 -31.51
CA MET A 542 22.11 1.63 -30.80
C MET A 542 23.23 2.14 -29.89
N ASP A 543 23.43 3.44 -29.89
CA ASP A 543 24.28 4.15 -28.95
C ASP A 543 23.65 5.49 -28.56
N SER A 544 23.61 5.76 -27.23
CA SER A 544 23.13 7.03 -26.69
C SER A 544 21.77 7.48 -27.24
N GLY A 545 20.81 6.51 -27.35
CA GLY A 545 19.44 6.77 -27.81
C GLY A 545 19.27 6.93 -29.34
N LYS A 546 20.32 6.64 -30.15
CA LYS A 546 20.32 6.75 -31.60
C LYS A 546 20.70 5.43 -32.26
N ILE A 547 20.21 5.20 -33.47
CA ILE A 547 20.67 4.11 -34.32
C ILE A 547 21.92 4.59 -35.05
N ILE A 548 23.04 3.87 -34.87
CA ILE A 548 24.32 4.20 -35.47
C ILE A 548 24.67 3.30 -36.67
N GLU A 549 24.20 2.05 -36.65
CA GLU A 549 24.43 1.07 -37.71
C GLU A 549 23.19 0.21 -37.90
N ARG A 550 22.98 -0.29 -39.11
CA ARG A 550 21.88 -1.16 -39.48
C ARG A 550 22.27 -2.05 -40.67
N GLY A 551 22.00 -3.35 -40.58
CA GLY A 551 22.31 -4.31 -41.64
C GLY A 551 22.28 -5.75 -41.17
N SER A 552 22.51 -6.72 -42.07
CA SER A 552 22.67 -8.14 -41.71
C SER A 552 24.01 -8.39 -40.97
N ASP A 553 24.12 -9.51 -40.26
CA ASP A 553 25.38 -9.93 -39.61
C ASP A 553 26.57 -9.90 -40.61
N LYS A 554 26.39 -10.46 -41.83
CA LYS A 554 27.41 -10.50 -42.87
C LYS A 554 27.84 -9.11 -43.32
N GLU A 555 26.90 -8.21 -43.51
CA GLU A 555 27.19 -6.83 -43.97
C GLU A 555 27.94 -6.05 -42.89
N LEU A 556 27.52 -6.14 -41.64
CA LEU A 556 28.16 -5.42 -40.54
C LEU A 556 29.52 -5.99 -40.18
N MET A 557 29.72 -7.30 -40.28
CA MET A 557 31.04 -7.94 -40.09
C MET A 557 32.04 -7.68 -41.21
N SER A 558 31.56 -7.36 -42.44
CA SER A 558 32.43 -7.07 -43.58
C SER A 558 33.05 -5.67 -43.56
N LYS A 559 32.55 -4.76 -42.73
CA LYS A 559 32.96 -3.36 -42.59
C LYS A 559 33.62 -3.13 -41.23
N ASP A 560 34.30 -2.00 -41.10
CA ASP A 560 34.80 -1.55 -39.80
C ASP A 560 33.66 -0.86 -39.04
N THR A 561 32.88 -1.68 -38.31
CA THR A 561 31.64 -1.26 -37.63
C THR A 561 31.76 -1.43 -36.12
N ARG A 562 30.93 -0.70 -35.39
CA ARG A 562 30.78 -0.86 -33.95
C ARG A 562 30.31 -2.28 -33.60
N TYR A 563 29.42 -2.85 -34.42
CA TYR A 563 28.98 -4.25 -34.29
C TYR A 563 30.14 -5.22 -34.35
N LYS A 564 31.03 -5.09 -35.34
CA LYS A 564 32.23 -5.94 -35.49
C LYS A 564 33.12 -5.83 -34.23
N SER A 565 33.40 -4.62 -33.79
CA SER A 565 34.17 -4.38 -32.57
C SER A 565 33.54 -5.06 -31.31
N LEU A 566 32.20 -5.02 -31.16
CA LEU A 566 31.50 -5.70 -30.10
C LEU A 566 31.63 -7.23 -30.22
N GLN A 567 31.52 -7.79 -31.43
CA GLN A 567 31.71 -9.22 -31.70
C GLN A 567 33.12 -9.67 -31.37
N GLU A 568 34.13 -8.94 -31.77
CA GLU A 568 35.54 -9.24 -31.48
C GLU A 568 35.84 -9.21 -30.00
N MET A 569 35.35 -8.20 -29.27
CA MET A 569 35.47 -8.15 -27.80
C MET A 569 34.81 -9.36 -27.12
N PHE A 570 33.62 -9.75 -27.58
CA PHE A 570 32.90 -10.90 -27.04
C PHE A 570 33.63 -12.21 -27.29
N ASN A 571 34.16 -12.43 -28.50
CA ASN A 571 34.92 -13.61 -28.85
C ASN A 571 36.22 -13.70 -28.04
N SER A 572 36.96 -12.59 -27.94
CA SER A 572 38.19 -12.53 -27.13
C SER A 572 37.94 -12.83 -25.65
N ALA A 573 36.82 -12.33 -25.10
CA ALA A 573 36.42 -12.62 -23.72
C ALA A 573 36.08 -14.12 -23.51
N ASN A 574 35.44 -14.76 -24.49
CA ASN A 574 35.14 -16.20 -24.44
C ASN A 574 36.38 -17.07 -24.60
N GLU A 575 37.30 -16.72 -25.50
CA GLU A 575 38.58 -17.44 -25.66
C GLU A 575 39.43 -17.36 -24.40
N TRP A 576 39.47 -16.20 -23.72
CA TRP A 576 40.18 -16.04 -22.45
C TRP A 576 39.58 -16.93 -21.34
N ARG A 577 38.27 -17.10 -21.32
CA ARG A 577 37.55 -17.95 -20.38
C ARG A 577 37.87 -19.44 -20.58
N VAL A 578 37.87 -19.90 -21.82
CA VAL A 578 38.21 -21.30 -22.19
C VAL A 578 39.67 -21.62 -21.93
N SER A 579 40.60 -20.70 -22.15
CA SER A 579 42.02 -20.90 -21.89
C SER A 579 42.36 -21.04 -20.41
N ASN A 580 41.66 -20.33 -19.53
CA ASN A 580 41.86 -20.41 -18.08
C ASN A 580 41.19 -21.64 -17.41
N GLU A 581 40.11 -22.19 -17.99
CA GLU A 581 39.50 -23.43 -17.50
C GLU A 581 40.35 -24.68 -17.79
N ARG A 582 41.33 -24.59 -18.74
CA ARG A 582 42.30 -25.67 -19.00
C ARG A 582 43.54 -25.65 -18.09
N VAL A 583 43.63 -24.66 -17.20
CA VAL A 583 44.80 -24.45 -16.30
C VAL A 583 44.42 -24.69 -14.84
N LEU A 584 43.17 -24.97 -14.51
CA LEU A 584 42.69 -25.41 -13.21
C LEU A 584 42.23 -26.88 -13.28
#